data_688f31a0393161322351835b8ec51809
#
_entry.id   688f31a0393161322351835b8ec51809
#
_cell.length_a   1.000
_cell.length_b   1.000
_cell.length_c   1.000
_cell.angle_alpha   90.00
_cell.angle_beta   90.00
_cell.angle_gamma   90.00
#
_symmetry.space_group_name_H-M   'P 1'
#
loop_
_entity.id
_entity.type
_entity.pdbx_description
1 polymer ?
#
loop_
_entity_poly.entity_id
_entity_poly.type
_entity_poly.pdbx_seq_one_letter_code
_entity_poly.pdbx_strand_id
1 'polypeptide(L)'
;MIINQQVRVFPELLTRENYNDLPWEPFRQGVEIYPLYKDDMGASAALLRYEAGAKVPHHSHSGYEHIFVLSGSQSDANGKYSKGAVIINAP
;
A
#
# COMPACT_ATOMS: atom_id res chain seq x y z
N MET A 1 -19.52 25.42 7.00
CA MET A 1 -19.24 24.47 6.85
C MET A 1 -18.11 24.04 6.60
N ILE A 2 -17.69 23.40 6.78
CA ILE A 2 -16.70 22.99 6.70
C ILE A 2 -16.25 22.19 6.04
N ILE A 3 -15.77 22.00 5.78
CA ILE A 3 -15.40 21.44 5.38
C ILE A 3 -14.60 20.65 4.95
N ASN A 4 -14.09 20.52 4.40
CA ASN A 4 -13.16 19.70 3.69
C ASN A 4 -11.78 19.67 4.26
N GLN A 5 -11.68 19.95 5.51
CA GLN A 5 -10.43 19.83 6.22
C GLN A 5 -9.99 18.37 6.31
N GLN A 6 -10.94 17.46 6.05
CA GLN A 6 -10.65 16.02 6.11
C GLN A 6 -10.26 15.44 4.77
N VAL A 7 -10.22 16.24 3.73
CA VAL A 7 -9.84 15.75 2.41
C VAL A 7 -8.32 15.79 2.26
N ARG A 8 -7.76 14.70 1.78
CA ARG A 8 -6.35 14.60 1.42
C ARG A 8 -6.27 14.23 -0.05
N VAL A 9 -5.46 14.97 -0.77
CA VAL A 9 -5.30 14.75 -2.21
C VAL A 9 -3.84 14.50 -2.50
N PHE A 10 -3.57 13.44 -3.26
CA PHE A 10 -2.23 13.06 -3.69
C PHE A 10 -2.23 13.08 -5.23
N PRO A 11 -2.01 14.24 -5.85
CA PRO A 11 -2.11 14.35 -7.29
C PRO A 11 -1.16 13.39 -7.99
N GLU A 12 -1.68 12.67 -8.97
CA GLU A 12 -0.90 11.79 -9.84
C GLU A 12 -0.13 10.70 -9.11
N LEU A 13 -0.52 10.37 -7.87
CA LEU A 13 0.22 9.40 -7.09
C LEU A 13 0.28 8.02 -7.76
N LEU A 14 -0.80 7.61 -8.42
CA LEU A 14 -0.89 6.28 -9.01
C LEU A 14 -0.33 6.22 -10.43
N THR A 15 0.06 7.35 -11.01
CA THR A 15 0.53 7.43 -12.40
C THR A 15 1.98 7.90 -12.51
N ARG A 16 2.71 7.89 -11.41
CA ARG A 16 4.12 8.30 -11.41
C ARG A 16 4.97 7.32 -12.20
N GLU A 17 5.99 7.82 -12.88
CA GLU A 17 6.95 6.95 -13.57
C GLU A 17 7.80 6.19 -12.57
N ASN A 18 8.13 6.82 -11.44
CA ASN A 18 8.84 6.16 -10.36
C ASN A 18 8.44 6.81 -9.04
N TYR A 19 8.84 6.18 -7.96
CA TYR A 19 8.47 6.61 -6.61
C TYR A 19 9.69 6.93 -5.75
N ASN A 20 10.85 7.13 -6.38
CA ASN A 20 12.11 7.27 -5.65
C ASN A 20 12.22 8.55 -4.84
N ASP A 21 11.52 9.59 -5.24
CA ASP A 21 11.61 10.89 -4.57
C ASP A 21 10.61 11.08 -3.43
N LEU A 22 9.80 10.07 -3.13
CA LEU A 22 8.90 10.12 -1.98
C LEU A 22 9.70 9.92 -0.69
N PRO A 23 9.26 10.52 0.41
CA PRO A 23 9.97 10.39 1.69
C PRO A 23 9.65 9.05 2.37
N TRP A 24 10.19 7.98 1.82
CA TRP A 24 10.00 6.64 2.35
C TRP A 24 10.54 6.51 3.77
N GLU A 25 9.86 5.73 4.59
CA GLU A 25 10.25 5.43 5.95
C GLU A 25 10.46 3.93 6.11
N PRO A 26 11.34 3.49 7.02
CA PRO A 26 11.46 2.07 7.30
C PRO A 26 10.14 1.53 7.86
N PHE A 27 9.75 0.34 7.42
CA PHE A 27 8.53 -0.29 7.92
C PHE A 27 8.84 -1.64 8.56
N ARG A 28 9.47 -2.52 7.82
CA ARG A 28 9.99 -3.80 8.30
C ARG A 28 11.14 -4.18 7.39
N GLN A 29 11.84 -5.28 7.72
CA GLN A 29 12.99 -5.70 6.92
C GLN A 29 12.60 -5.86 5.46
N GLY A 30 13.30 -5.18 4.58
CA GLY A 30 13.07 -5.22 3.15
C GLY A 30 11.84 -4.47 2.66
N VAL A 31 11.18 -3.69 3.52
CA VAL A 31 9.96 -2.97 3.16
C VAL A 31 10.02 -1.55 3.69
N GLU A 32 9.71 -0.60 2.81
CA GLU A 32 9.57 0.80 3.18
C GLU A 32 8.12 1.24 3.00
N ILE A 33 7.71 2.26 3.73
CA ILE A 33 6.33 2.73 3.73
C ILE A 33 6.28 4.24 3.48
N TYR A 34 5.29 4.65 2.71
CA TYR A 34 4.89 6.05 2.58
C TYR A 34 3.44 6.13 3.01
N PRO A 35 3.16 6.55 4.26
CA PRO A 35 1.79 6.56 4.77
C PRO A 35 0.93 7.61 4.09
N LEU A 36 -0.31 7.27 3.78
CA LEU A 36 -1.28 8.21 3.26
C LEU A 36 -2.21 8.70 4.36
N TYR A 37 -2.70 7.80 5.19
CA TYR A 37 -3.43 8.16 6.40
C TYR A 37 -3.54 6.94 7.32
N LYS A 38 -3.84 7.22 8.58
CA LYS A 38 -4.19 6.21 9.56
C LYS A 38 -5.16 6.85 10.54
N ASP A 39 -6.30 6.21 10.79
CA ASP A 39 -7.27 6.75 11.71
C ASP A 39 -7.31 5.94 13.01
N ASP A 40 -8.09 6.42 13.97
CA ASP A 40 -8.19 5.79 15.28
C ASP A 40 -9.01 4.50 15.27
N MET A 41 -9.72 4.25 14.19
CA MET A 41 -10.59 3.08 14.06
C MET A 41 -9.88 1.91 13.40
N GLY A 42 -8.62 2.08 13.06
CA GLY A 42 -7.83 1.02 12.45
C GLY A 42 -7.76 1.04 10.93
N ALA A 43 -8.45 1.97 10.28
CA ALA A 43 -8.34 2.11 8.84
C ALA A 43 -7.04 2.86 8.50
N SER A 44 -6.37 2.43 7.44
CA SER A 44 -5.17 3.10 6.98
C SER A 44 -4.96 2.84 5.50
N ALA A 45 -4.16 3.68 4.89
CA ALA A 45 -3.71 3.49 3.51
C ALA A 45 -2.27 3.95 3.41
N ALA A 46 -1.49 3.25 2.61
CA ALA A 46 -0.08 3.56 2.43
C ALA A 46 0.43 2.98 1.14
N LEU A 47 1.52 3.54 0.63
CA LEU A 47 2.32 2.86 -0.37
C LEU A 47 3.37 2.03 0.37
N LEU A 48 3.61 0.84 -0.14
CA LEU A 48 4.69 -0.03 0.36
C LEU A 48 5.65 -0.29 -0.78
N ARG A 49 6.94 -0.27 -0.47
CA ARG A 49 7.99 -0.56 -1.43
C ARG A 49 8.81 -1.72 -0.90
N TYR A 50 8.88 -2.80 -1.67
CA TYR A 50 9.53 -4.05 -1.28
C TYR A 50 10.84 -4.22 -2.01
N GLU A 51 11.88 -4.69 -1.31
CA GLU A 51 13.06 -5.21 -1.97
C GLU A 51 12.71 -6.52 -2.65
N ALA A 52 13.43 -6.86 -3.72
CA ALA A 52 13.25 -8.13 -4.40
C ALA A 52 13.42 -9.28 -3.40
N GLY A 53 12.47 -10.20 -3.37
CA GLY A 53 12.52 -11.34 -2.48
C GLY A 53 12.03 -11.08 -1.06
N ALA A 54 11.70 -9.84 -0.72
CA ALA A 54 11.13 -9.55 0.59
C ALA A 54 9.79 -10.26 0.76
N LYS A 55 9.53 -10.73 1.97
CA LYS A 55 8.33 -11.52 2.27
C LYS A 55 7.49 -10.82 3.31
N VAL A 56 6.17 -10.99 3.17
CA VAL A 56 5.20 -10.51 4.15
C VAL A 56 4.81 -11.71 5.02
N PRO A 57 5.00 -11.63 6.34
CA PRO A 57 4.55 -12.70 7.21
C PRO A 57 3.05 -12.89 7.09
N HIS A 58 2.60 -14.12 7.24
CA HIS A 58 1.18 -14.40 7.29
C HIS A 58 0.55 -13.64 8.45
N HIS A 59 -0.58 -13.00 8.20
CA HIS A 59 -1.27 -12.21 9.21
C HIS A 59 -2.77 -12.20 8.91
N SER A 60 -3.55 -11.85 9.92
CA SER A 60 -4.98 -11.74 9.78
C SER A 60 -5.41 -10.27 9.68
N HIS A 61 -6.60 -10.05 9.18
CA HIS A 61 -7.18 -8.72 9.01
C HIS A 61 -8.49 -8.64 9.78
N SER A 62 -8.75 -7.48 10.41
CA SER A 62 -10.03 -7.24 11.04
C SER A 62 -11.08 -6.75 10.05
N GLY A 63 -10.67 -6.30 8.87
CA GLY A 63 -11.55 -5.84 7.81
C GLY A 63 -11.00 -6.26 6.45
N TYR A 64 -11.60 -5.74 5.40
CA TYR A 64 -11.10 -5.97 4.06
C TYR A 64 -9.78 -5.25 3.84
N GLU A 65 -8.90 -5.87 3.08
CA GLU A 65 -7.65 -5.26 2.62
C GLU A 65 -7.68 -5.17 1.10
N HIS A 66 -7.43 -3.98 0.57
CA HIS A 66 -7.35 -3.76 -0.88
C HIS A 66 -5.91 -3.45 -1.24
N ILE A 67 -5.35 -4.21 -2.16
CA ILE A 67 -3.97 -4.03 -2.62
C ILE A 67 -3.98 -3.74 -4.11
N PHE A 68 -3.32 -2.65 -4.49
CA PHE A 68 -3.17 -2.25 -5.88
C PHE A 68 -1.70 -2.39 -6.24
N VAL A 69 -1.38 -3.23 -7.21
CA VAL A 69 -0.01 -3.43 -7.65
C VAL A 69 0.35 -2.34 -8.64
N LEU A 70 1.19 -1.40 -8.22
CA LEU A 70 1.55 -0.24 -9.02
C LEU A 70 2.80 -0.46 -9.87
N SER A 71 3.66 -1.41 -9.47
CA SER A 71 4.92 -1.68 -10.16
C SER A 71 5.37 -3.08 -9.78
N GLY A 72 6.02 -3.78 -10.71
CA GLY A 72 6.56 -5.10 -10.45
C GLY A 72 5.49 -6.15 -10.26
N SER A 73 5.71 -7.04 -9.31
CA SER A 73 4.77 -8.13 -9.04
C SER A 73 4.88 -8.58 -7.60
N GLN A 74 3.82 -9.24 -7.12
CA GLN A 74 3.86 -9.94 -5.84
C GLN A 74 3.20 -11.30 -6.00
N SER A 75 3.58 -12.22 -5.13
CA SER A 75 3.07 -13.59 -5.15
C SER A 75 2.60 -14.00 -3.76
N ASP A 76 1.60 -14.86 -3.73
CA ASP A 76 1.16 -15.52 -2.52
C ASP A 76 0.78 -16.96 -2.85
N ALA A 77 0.15 -17.65 -1.90
CA ALA A 77 -0.26 -19.04 -2.10
C ALA A 77 -1.26 -19.21 -3.25
N ASN A 78 -1.96 -18.16 -3.62
CA ASN A 78 -3.00 -18.21 -4.64
C ASN A 78 -2.50 -17.87 -6.04
N GLY A 79 -1.34 -17.21 -6.15
CA GLY A 79 -0.80 -16.88 -7.45
C GLY A 79 0.17 -15.72 -7.45
N LYS A 80 0.44 -15.23 -8.65
CA LYS A 80 1.32 -14.10 -8.90
C LYS A 80 0.52 -12.99 -9.56
N TYR A 81 0.70 -11.77 -9.06
CA TYR A 81 -0.07 -10.60 -9.50
C TYR A 81 0.89 -9.53 -9.95
N SER A 82 0.67 -9.00 -11.14
CA SER A 82 1.56 -8.00 -11.75
C SER A 82 0.92 -6.63 -11.74
N LYS A 83 1.69 -5.62 -12.17
CA LYS A 83 1.25 -4.24 -12.27
C LYS A 83 -0.16 -4.14 -12.86
N GLY A 84 -1.01 -3.37 -12.21
CA GLY A 84 -2.39 -3.17 -12.62
C GLY A 84 -3.39 -4.08 -11.92
N ALA A 85 -2.92 -5.12 -11.24
CA ALA A 85 -3.82 -6.02 -10.52
C ALA A 85 -4.34 -5.36 -9.25
N VAL A 86 -5.55 -5.77 -8.86
CA VAL A 86 -6.14 -5.42 -7.58
C VAL A 86 -6.42 -6.72 -6.84
N ILE A 87 -5.93 -6.83 -5.62
CA ILE A 87 -6.16 -7.97 -4.76
C ILE A 87 -7.03 -7.52 -3.59
N ILE A 88 -8.06 -8.27 -3.29
CA ILE A 88 -8.94 -7.98 -2.17
C ILE A 88 -8.93 -9.17 -1.23
N ASN A 89 -8.47 -8.92 -0.01
CA ASN A 89 -8.45 -9.94 1.03
C ASN A 89 -9.56 -9.65 2.04
N ALA A 90 -10.41 -10.64 2.27
CA ALA A 90 -11.47 -10.53 3.27
C ALA A 90 -10.90 -10.71 4.68
N PRO A 91 -11.66 -10.29 5.70
CA PRO A 91 -11.27 -10.49 7.07
C PRO A 91 -11.04 -11.94 7.42
#